data_927cae255b02bfc4c6927806e1f19737
#
_entry.id   927cae255b02bfc4c6927806e1f19737
#
_cell.length_a   1.000
_cell.length_b   1.000
_cell.length_c   1.000
_cell.angle_alpha   90.00
_cell.angle_beta   90.00
_cell.angle_gamma   90.00
#
_symmetry.space_group_name_H-M   'P 1'
#
loop_
_entity.id
_entity.type
_entity.pdbx_description
1 polymer ?
#
loop_
_entity_poly.entity_id
_entity_poly.type
_entity_poly.pdbx_seq_one_letter_code
_entity_poly.pdbx_strand_id
1 'polypeptide(L)'
;MAKQPVDLTESYQGSAIAKQAFDLKRQVKQKDEELQELQAEIATIKLGKLDTAQKAELEQQIKALTAQLAQAGGVQKVSINQVQRNPKQPRQMITEAMVKERAASLEEHGQQAPIILFPPNDDGISLIFDGELRWRGAKLLNSKNCSDWQALEAVYLTGGSSPEDPQMLERAIVTSLHAEKLCALDLAENLVNLIAQEFSFNDPQKQIPEHLNFLVNKLKASGRAHEFSDVRSAEKQAQTAWIESIEWRSKEQDIVLKVLLKFKLNPASVNTNIFPVLSYPDDLKEAIRSAGLEDGKVRELAKLHVERLGFDKKKTQKIRVEATQEVVSKNLSVRDTRTLINQIINQHSPQQASKASNYITKLNQSLEKFPVSKTDRESLMVLHKSLKCLLSKVEEKLDVSSEG
;
A
#
# COMPACT_ATOMS: atom_id res chain seq x y z
N MET A 1 35.99 35.23 -5.21
CA MET A 1 34.73 36.02 -5.25
C MET A 1 33.58 35.07 -4.84
N ALA A 2 33.13 35.15 -3.59
CA ALA A 2 32.02 34.34 -3.09
C ALA A 2 30.71 34.99 -3.56
N LYS A 3 29.83 34.22 -4.21
CA LYS A 3 28.50 34.67 -4.58
C LYS A 3 27.66 34.79 -3.29
N GLN A 4 27.15 35.98 -3.04
CA GLN A 4 26.16 36.21 -1.98
C GLN A 4 24.90 35.38 -2.24
N PRO A 5 24.24 34.84 -1.21
CA PRO A 5 22.98 34.13 -1.37
C PRO A 5 21.91 35.15 -1.83
N VAL A 6 21.20 34.77 -2.89
CA VAL A 6 20.06 35.55 -3.41
C VAL A 6 18.93 35.45 -2.40
N ASP A 7 18.54 36.58 -1.84
CA ASP A 7 17.39 36.67 -0.96
C ASP A 7 16.09 36.55 -1.77
N LEU A 8 15.44 35.37 -1.66
CA LEU A 8 14.21 35.04 -2.37
C LEU A 8 12.96 35.77 -1.83
N THR A 9 13.11 36.57 -0.77
CA THR A 9 11.98 37.31 -0.15
C THR A 9 11.54 38.53 -0.95
N GLU A 10 12.40 39.10 -1.78
CA GLU A 10 12.03 40.29 -2.58
C GLU A 10 11.15 40.00 -3.81
N SER A 11 11.17 38.75 -4.33
CA SER A 11 10.40 38.42 -5.54
C SER A 11 8.90 38.11 -5.32
N TYR A 12 8.45 38.01 -4.07
CA TYR A 12 7.05 37.69 -3.72
C TYR A 12 6.21 38.84 -3.17
N GLN A 13 6.71 40.08 -3.16
CA GLN A 13 6.03 41.21 -2.58
C GLN A 13 4.77 41.69 -3.33
N GLY A 14 4.35 41.04 -4.41
CA GLY A 14 3.27 41.51 -5.28
C GLY A 14 1.90 40.81 -5.16
N SER A 15 1.75 39.70 -4.43
CA SER A 15 0.47 39.01 -4.38
C SER A 15 -0.26 39.20 -3.04
N ALA A 16 -1.57 39.48 -3.09
CA ALA A 16 -2.42 39.57 -1.91
C ALA A 16 -2.33 38.34 -0.99
N ILE A 17 -2.10 37.16 -1.58
CA ILE A 17 -1.93 35.87 -0.89
C ILE A 17 -0.61 35.85 -0.09
N ALA A 18 0.48 36.38 -0.64
CA ALA A 18 1.77 36.43 0.06
C ALA A 18 1.69 37.39 1.27
N LYS A 19 0.97 38.49 1.14
CA LYS A 19 0.74 39.45 2.23
C LYS A 19 -0.11 38.83 3.35
N GLN A 20 -1.20 38.13 2.99
CA GLN A 20 -1.99 37.35 3.95
C GLN A 20 -1.18 36.26 4.66
N ALA A 21 -0.37 35.53 3.93
CA ALA A 21 0.49 34.50 4.53
C ALA A 21 1.54 35.08 5.48
N PHE A 22 2.10 36.25 5.16
CA PHE A 22 3.03 36.99 6.03
C PHE A 22 2.36 37.50 7.29
N ASP A 23 1.18 38.10 7.17
CA ASP A 23 0.40 38.61 8.32
C ASP A 23 -0.06 37.44 9.23
N LEU A 24 -0.48 36.32 8.65
CA LEU A 24 -0.83 35.10 9.40
C LEU A 24 0.39 34.52 10.15
N LYS A 25 1.54 34.47 9.48
CA LYS A 25 2.79 34.01 10.11
C LYS A 25 3.23 34.91 11.28
N ARG A 26 3.00 36.21 11.16
CA ARG A 26 3.27 37.18 12.24
C ARG A 26 2.32 37.01 13.42
N GLN A 27 1.03 36.79 13.16
CA GLN A 27 0.02 36.50 14.20
C GLN A 27 0.30 35.20 14.93
N VAL A 28 0.65 34.17 14.19
CA VAL A 28 1.04 32.84 14.76
C VAL A 28 2.25 33.00 15.67
N LYS A 29 3.28 33.73 15.23
CA LYS A 29 4.47 33.97 16.04
C LYS A 29 4.18 34.73 17.33
N GLN A 30 3.33 35.75 17.27
CA GLN A 30 2.90 36.47 18.46
C GLN A 30 2.13 35.59 19.46
N LYS A 31 1.24 34.74 18.94
CA LYS A 31 0.47 33.79 19.76
C LYS A 31 1.35 32.70 20.38
N ASP A 32 2.39 32.26 19.67
CA ASP A 32 3.38 31.30 20.17
C ASP A 32 4.23 31.90 21.30
N GLU A 33 4.62 33.18 21.15
CA GLU A 33 5.35 33.92 22.18
C GLU A 33 4.49 34.10 23.44
N GLU A 34 3.20 34.51 23.30
CA GLU A 34 2.23 34.60 24.40
C GLU A 34 2.05 33.26 25.12
N LEU A 35 2.02 32.16 24.38
CA LEU A 35 1.88 30.79 24.92
C LEU A 35 3.12 30.34 25.70
N GLN A 36 4.32 30.68 25.22
CA GLN A 36 5.58 30.40 25.94
C GLN A 36 5.69 31.25 27.23
N GLU A 37 5.27 32.50 27.20
CA GLU A 37 5.24 33.35 28.39
C GLU A 37 4.28 32.78 29.45
N LEU A 38 3.05 32.39 29.06
CA LEU A 38 2.08 31.79 29.96
C LEU A 38 2.55 30.45 30.51
N GLN A 39 3.24 29.62 29.70
CA GLN A 39 3.83 28.34 30.17
C GLN A 39 4.98 28.58 31.15
N ALA A 40 5.80 29.62 30.92
CA ALA A 40 6.86 30.02 31.83
C ALA A 40 6.29 30.55 33.15
N GLU A 41 5.19 31.33 33.06
CA GLU A 41 4.47 31.87 34.23
C GLU A 41 3.87 30.72 35.07
N ILE A 42 3.26 29.70 34.44
CA ILE A 42 2.81 28.46 35.11
C ILE A 42 3.98 27.73 35.77
N ALA A 43 5.13 27.65 35.11
CA ALA A 43 6.30 26.96 35.68
C ALA A 43 6.86 27.69 36.92
N THR A 44 6.83 29.04 36.90
CA THR A 44 7.21 29.86 38.06
C THR A 44 6.16 29.82 39.16
N ILE A 45 4.89 29.70 38.83
CA ILE A 45 3.76 29.66 39.75
C ILE A 45 3.64 28.26 40.43
N LYS A 46 4.12 27.17 39.79
CA LYS A 46 4.25 25.85 40.44
C LYS A 46 5.17 25.82 41.64
N LEU A 47 5.99 26.85 41.83
CA LEU A 47 6.91 27.05 43.00
C LEU A 47 6.26 27.80 44.17
N GLY A 48 5.05 28.39 44.09
CA GLY A 48 4.43 29.09 45.20
C GLY A 48 2.91 29.29 45.02
N LYS A 49 2.14 28.61 45.81
CA LYS A 49 0.72 28.83 46.20
C LYS A 49 -0.20 29.53 45.15
N LEU A 50 -0.76 28.80 44.24
CA LEU A 50 -1.94 29.26 43.50
C LEU A 50 -3.21 28.66 44.09
N ASP A 51 -4.24 29.51 44.15
CA ASP A 51 -5.61 29.13 44.39
C ASP A 51 -6.11 28.26 43.20
N THR A 52 -6.85 27.22 43.48
CA THR A 52 -7.38 26.25 42.48
C THR A 52 -8.19 26.93 41.38
N ALA A 53 -8.80 28.10 41.65
CA ALA A 53 -9.55 28.90 40.68
C ALA A 53 -8.64 29.52 39.61
N GLN A 54 -7.51 30.11 40.02
CA GLN A 54 -6.55 30.75 39.09
C GLN A 54 -5.89 29.71 38.15
N LYS A 55 -5.64 28.49 38.68
CA LYS A 55 -5.10 27.41 37.87
C LYS A 55 -6.09 26.98 36.80
N ALA A 56 -7.37 26.82 37.13
CA ALA A 56 -8.42 26.46 36.18
C ALA A 56 -8.62 27.53 35.11
N GLU A 57 -8.54 28.79 35.46
CA GLU A 57 -8.67 29.91 34.51
C GLU A 57 -7.49 29.95 33.53
N LEU A 58 -6.25 29.73 34.01
CA LEU A 58 -5.06 29.67 33.16
C LEU A 58 -5.10 28.44 32.21
N GLU A 59 -5.53 27.29 32.69
CA GLU A 59 -5.73 26.08 31.88
C GLU A 59 -6.80 26.30 30.78
N GLN A 60 -7.87 27.07 31.11
CA GLN A 60 -8.87 27.43 30.13
C GLN A 60 -8.37 28.41 29.07
N GLN A 61 -7.55 29.41 29.47
CA GLN A 61 -6.90 30.34 28.54
C GLN A 61 -5.92 29.64 27.60
N ILE A 62 -5.09 28.72 28.12
CA ILE A 62 -4.19 27.91 27.30
C ILE A 62 -4.97 27.07 26.32
N LYS A 63 -6.07 26.42 26.76
CA LYS A 63 -6.94 25.63 25.89
C LYS A 63 -7.55 26.48 24.76
N ALA A 64 -7.99 27.70 25.08
CA ALA A 64 -8.55 28.65 24.11
C ALA A 64 -7.50 29.15 23.11
N LEU A 65 -6.29 29.49 23.56
CA LEU A 65 -5.18 29.92 22.69
C LEU A 65 -4.68 28.81 21.80
N THR A 66 -4.56 27.62 22.32
CA THR A 66 -4.19 26.41 21.55
C THR A 66 -5.23 26.12 20.45
N ALA A 67 -6.52 26.26 20.77
CA ALA A 67 -7.60 26.12 19.78
C ALA A 67 -7.55 27.20 18.70
N GLN A 68 -7.24 28.47 19.06
CA GLN A 68 -7.07 29.54 18.09
C GLN A 68 -5.87 29.35 17.17
N LEU A 69 -4.73 28.86 17.71
CA LEU A 69 -3.54 28.51 16.92
C LEU A 69 -3.84 27.35 15.97
N ALA A 70 -4.57 26.32 16.43
CA ALA A 70 -5.03 25.22 15.59
C ALA A 70 -5.91 25.71 14.42
N GLN A 71 -6.81 26.66 14.69
CA GLN A 71 -7.65 27.28 13.64
C GLN A 71 -6.85 28.16 12.66
N ALA A 72 -5.78 28.79 13.13
CA ALA A 72 -4.91 29.63 12.29
C ALA A 72 -3.98 28.85 11.37
N GLY A 73 -3.93 27.50 11.48
CA GLY A 73 -3.12 26.63 10.62
C GLY A 73 -1.59 26.76 10.79
N GLY A 74 -1.13 27.33 11.91
CA GLY A 74 0.29 27.50 12.24
C GLY A 74 0.95 26.19 12.68
N VAL A 75 2.30 26.14 12.56
CA VAL A 75 3.11 25.03 13.11
C VAL A 75 3.18 25.17 14.62
N GLN A 76 2.87 24.10 15.34
CA GLN A 76 2.88 24.02 16.80
C GLN A 76 3.72 22.84 17.27
N LYS A 77 4.27 22.90 18.48
CA LYS A 77 4.90 21.74 19.14
C LYS A 77 3.83 20.96 19.91
N VAL A 78 3.61 19.72 19.52
CA VAL A 78 2.63 18.82 20.13
C VAL A 78 3.36 17.64 20.79
N SER A 79 3.02 17.33 22.03
CA SER A 79 3.59 16.17 22.74
C SER A 79 3.29 14.88 22.00
N ILE A 80 4.28 14.01 21.83
CA ILE A 80 4.10 12.69 21.19
C ILE A 80 3.08 11.80 21.93
N ASN A 81 2.82 12.08 23.21
CA ASN A 81 1.83 11.37 24.03
C ASN A 81 0.39 11.86 23.79
N GLN A 82 0.22 13.07 23.22
CA GLN A 82 -1.08 13.63 22.84
C GLN A 82 -1.45 13.26 21.40
N VAL A 83 -0.61 12.46 20.74
CA VAL A 83 -0.81 12.05 19.36
C VAL A 83 -1.06 10.55 19.30
N GLN A 84 -2.07 10.15 18.53
CA GLN A 84 -2.42 8.76 18.30
C GLN A 84 -2.52 8.44 16.81
N ARG A 85 -2.32 7.16 16.49
CA ARG A 85 -2.54 6.63 15.16
C ARG A 85 -4.00 6.77 14.75
N ASN A 86 -4.25 7.25 13.55
CA ASN A 86 -5.58 7.17 12.96
C ASN A 86 -5.78 5.74 12.35
N PRO A 87 -6.79 4.98 12.81
CA PRO A 87 -7.08 3.64 12.27
C PRO A 87 -7.42 3.64 10.77
N LYS A 88 -7.91 4.78 10.25
CA LYS A 88 -8.29 4.97 8.84
C LYS A 88 -7.14 5.48 7.96
N GLN A 89 -5.90 5.43 8.44
CA GLN A 89 -4.73 5.80 7.64
C GLN A 89 -4.61 4.91 6.39
N PRO A 90 -4.38 5.50 5.20
CA PRO A 90 -4.18 4.72 3.98
C PRO A 90 -3.00 3.76 4.05
N ARG A 91 -1.91 4.15 4.73
CA ARG A 91 -0.74 3.31 4.93
C ARG A 91 -0.91 2.44 6.16
N GLN A 92 -1.09 1.14 5.95
CA GLN A 92 -1.10 0.15 7.02
C GLN A 92 0.25 -0.57 7.14
N MET A 93 1.01 -0.68 6.05
CA MET A 93 2.34 -1.27 6.04
C MET A 93 3.37 -0.31 6.64
N ILE A 94 3.73 -0.52 7.89
CA ILE A 94 4.79 0.21 8.60
C ILE A 94 5.68 -0.82 9.30
N THR A 95 6.85 -1.10 8.73
CA THR A 95 7.79 -2.07 9.27
C THR A 95 8.71 -1.44 10.32
N GLU A 96 9.30 -2.27 11.19
CA GLU A 96 10.31 -1.79 12.14
C GLU A 96 11.52 -1.17 11.44
N ALA A 97 11.91 -1.69 10.27
CA ALA A 97 13.01 -1.14 9.49
C ALA A 97 12.71 0.31 9.07
N MET A 98 11.50 0.58 8.55
CA MET A 98 11.07 1.93 8.17
C MET A 98 11.06 2.88 9.39
N VAL A 99 10.63 2.41 10.55
CA VAL A 99 10.63 3.22 11.79
C VAL A 99 12.06 3.52 12.24
N LYS A 100 12.98 2.53 12.21
CA LYS A 100 14.39 2.72 12.55
C LYS A 100 15.10 3.68 11.59
N GLU A 101 14.85 3.55 10.30
CA GLU A 101 15.39 4.46 9.27
C GLU A 101 14.88 5.89 9.48
N ARG A 102 13.58 6.05 9.76
CA ARG A 102 13.01 7.37 10.03
C ARG A 102 13.54 7.97 11.35
N ALA A 103 13.74 7.15 12.38
CA ALA A 103 14.34 7.58 13.63
C ALA A 103 15.78 8.08 13.40
N ALA A 104 16.62 7.34 12.66
CA ALA A 104 17.96 7.78 12.32
C ALA A 104 17.96 9.11 11.53
N SER A 105 17.06 9.25 10.56
CA SER A 105 16.90 10.50 9.80
C SER A 105 16.49 11.68 10.68
N LEU A 106 15.59 11.47 11.65
CA LEU A 106 15.19 12.50 12.61
C LEU A 106 16.37 12.90 13.53
N GLU A 107 17.15 11.92 14.00
CA GLU A 107 18.32 12.14 14.85
C GLU A 107 19.41 12.94 14.13
N GLU A 108 19.66 12.64 12.86
CA GLU A 108 20.72 13.28 12.07
C GLU A 108 20.31 14.67 11.52
N HIS A 109 19.08 14.81 11.06
CA HIS A 109 18.64 15.99 10.29
C HIS A 109 17.55 16.80 11.00
N GLY A 110 17.05 16.36 12.15
CA GLY A 110 15.89 16.97 12.79
C GLY A 110 14.58 16.74 12.03
N GLN A 111 13.53 17.35 12.51
CA GLN A 111 12.21 17.29 11.85
C GLN A 111 12.15 18.28 10.67
N GLN A 112 12.22 17.77 9.45
CA GLN A 112 12.23 18.58 8.22
C GLN A 112 10.83 19.07 7.79
N ALA A 113 9.78 18.39 8.23
CA ALA A 113 8.41 18.75 7.91
C ALA A 113 7.49 18.44 9.11
N PRO A 114 6.51 19.29 9.42
CA PRO A 114 5.58 19.05 10.52
C PRO A 114 4.72 17.80 10.22
N ILE A 115 4.25 17.14 11.26
CA ILE A 115 3.17 16.16 11.13
C ILE A 115 1.84 16.89 10.96
N ILE A 116 0.88 16.26 10.28
CA ILE A 116 -0.45 16.82 10.09
C ILE A 116 -1.42 16.05 10.98
N LEU A 117 -2.17 16.77 11.79
CA LEU A 117 -3.07 16.24 12.79
C LEU A 117 -4.51 16.68 12.55
N PHE A 118 -5.46 15.83 12.92
CA PHE A 118 -6.83 16.28 13.16
C PHE A 118 -6.88 17.13 14.43
N PRO A 119 -7.84 18.04 14.56
CA PRO A 119 -8.06 18.78 15.81
C PRO A 119 -8.14 17.82 17.01
N PRO A 120 -7.67 18.25 18.19
CA PRO A 120 -7.74 17.43 19.39
C PRO A 120 -9.20 17.15 19.78
N ASN A 121 -9.45 15.94 20.26
CA ASN A 121 -10.72 15.57 20.87
C ASN A 121 -10.84 16.19 22.28
N ASP A 122 -11.94 15.89 22.98
CA ASP A 122 -12.23 16.42 24.35
C ASP A 122 -11.15 16.00 25.37
N ASP A 123 -10.47 14.87 25.15
CA ASP A 123 -9.35 14.38 25.98
C ASP A 123 -8.01 15.05 25.63
N GLY A 124 -7.97 15.95 24.66
CA GLY A 124 -6.76 16.60 24.17
C GLY A 124 -5.88 15.70 23.29
N ILE A 125 -6.41 14.59 22.79
CA ILE A 125 -5.71 13.65 21.91
C ILE A 125 -6.02 13.98 20.44
N SER A 126 -4.98 14.01 19.61
CA SER A 126 -5.07 14.27 18.18
C SER A 126 -4.73 13.04 17.37
N LEU A 127 -5.56 12.74 16.37
CA LEU A 127 -5.28 11.66 15.42
C LEU A 127 -4.38 12.16 14.29
N ILE A 128 -3.49 11.29 13.81
CA ILE A 128 -2.57 11.62 12.72
C ILE A 128 -3.32 11.58 11.38
N PHE A 129 -3.24 12.68 10.62
CA PHE A 129 -3.63 12.70 9.20
C PHE A 129 -2.44 12.37 8.28
N ASP A 130 -1.24 12.88 8.55
CA ASP A 130 0.00 12.54 7.84
C ASP A 130 1.21 12.62 8.78
N GLY A 131 2.22 11.78 8.51
CA GLY A 131 3.49 11.78 9.26
C GLY A 131 3.59 10.70 10.33
N GLU A 132 2.82 9.61 10.26
CA GLU A 132 2.87 8.50 11.24
C GLU A 132 4.29 7.93 11.41
N LEU A 133 5.07 7.79 10.35
CA LEU A 133 6.46 7.32 10.44
C LEU A 133 7.34 8.28 11.25
N ARG A 134 7.15 9.60 11.11
CA ARG A 134 7.86 10.61 11.91
C ARG A 134 7.52 10.48 13.40
N TRP A 135 6.23 10.35 13.71
CA TRP A 135 5.79 10.16 15.09
C TRP A 135 6.32 8.84 15.71
N ARG A 136 6.27 7.73 14.97
CA ARG A 136 6.84 6.45 15.44
C ARG A 136 8.35 6.52 15.62
N GLY A 137 9.06 7.20 14.70
CA GLY A 137 10.50 7.46 14.83
C GLY A 137 10.82 8.26 16.06
N ALA A 138 10.10 9.35 16.33
CA ALA A 138 10.26 10.16 17.54
C ALA A 138 9.96 9.36 18.82
N LYS A 139 8.91 8.53 18.84
CA LYS A 139 8.63 7.62 19.95
C LYS A 139 9.78 6.63 20.19
N LEU A 140 10.37 6.09 19.13
CA LEU A 140 11.53 5.20 19.24
C LEU A 140 12.75 5.92 19.83
N LEU A 141 13.04 7.15 19.40
CA LEU A 141 14.12 7.96 19.95
C LEU A 141 13.87 8.32 21.41
N ASN A 142 12.67 8.76 21.75
CA ASN A 142 12.28 9.08 23.12
C ASN A 142 12.43 7.86 24.06
N SER A 143 12.11 6.64 23.59
CA SER A 143 12.28 5.40 24.37
C SER A 143 13.75 5.07 24.65
N LYS A 144 14.69 5.62 23.89
CA LYS A 144 16.15 5.51 24.09
C LYS A 144 16.73 6.63 24.98
N ASN A 145 15.89 7.34 25.74
CA ASN A 145 16.24 8.47 26.59
C ASN A 145 16.76 9.73 25.86
N CYS A 146 16.41 9.89 24.57
CA CYS A 146 16.65 11.12 23.85
C CYS A 146 15.54 12.13 24.19
N SER A 147 15.73 12.97 25.21
CA SER A 147 14.73 13.91 25.75
C SER A 147 14.19 14.92 24.72
N ASP A 148 14.95 15.17 23.67
CA ASP A 148 14.63 16.16 22.65
C ASP A 148 13.42 15.78 21.77
N TRP A 149 13.00 14.50 21.82
CA TRP A 149 11.90 13.96 21.01
C TRP A 149 10.59 13.75 21.79
N GLN A 150 10.35 14.55 22.84
CA GLN A 150 9.09 14.51 23.60
C GLN A 150 7.94 15.21 22.88
N ALA A 151 8.23 16.09 21.94
CA ALA A 151 7.26 16.82 21.14
C ALA A 151 7.70 16.88 19.67
N LEU A 152 6.74 17.01 18.78
CA LEU A 152 6.94 17.18 17.33
C LEU A 152 6.27 18.45 16.85
N GLU A 153 6.86 19.04 15.82
CA GLU A 153 6.20 20.09 15.06
C GLU A 153 4.99 19.51 14.33
N ALA A 154 3.84 20.13 14.50
CA ALA A 154 2.58 19.69 13.95
C ALA A 154 1.78 20.86 13.38
N VAL A 155 0.94 20.55 12.40
CA VAL A 155 -0.08 21.45 11.84
C VAL A 155 -1.43 20.78 11.99
N TYR A 156 -2.43 21.49 12.46
CA TYR A 156 -3.78 20.97 12.52
C TYR A 156 -4.55 21.23 11.22
N LEU A 157 -5.34 20.24 10.82
CA LEU A 157 -6.30 20.44 9.74
C LEU A 157 -7.35 21.47 10.15
N THR A 158 -7.66 22.40 9.25
CA THR A 158 -8.64 23.45 9.45
C THR A 158 -10.03 23.02 8.94
N GLY A 159 -11.08 23.76 9.35
CA GLY A 159 -12.42 23.62 8.75
C GLY A 159 -13.28 22.48 9.29
N GLY A 160 -13.10 22.10 10.57
CA GLY A 160 -13.94 21.06 11.21
C GLY A 160 -13.70 19.65 10.67
N SER A 161 -12.51 19.39 10.12
CA SER A 161 -12.11 18.10 9.57
C SER A 161 -12.20 17.01 10.61
N SER A 162 -12.91 15.92 10.30
CA SER A 162 -13.05 14.72 11.15
C SER A 162 -12.46 13.51 10.44
N PRO A 163 -11.85 12.57 11.17
CA PRO A 163 -11.44 11.27 10.62
C PRO A 163 -12.59 10.46 10.01
N GLU A 164 -13.82 10.77 10.39
CA GLU A 164 -15.04 10.14 9.90
C GLU A 164 -15.48 10.68 8.54
N ASP A 165 -14.99 11.84 8.12
CA ASP A 165 -15.35 12.46 6.85
C ASP A 165 -14.78 11.62 5.68
N PRO A 166 -15.65 11.12 4.77
CA PRO A 166 -15.22 10.38 3.58
C PRO A 166 -14.20 11.12 2.71
N GLN A 167 -14.30 12.44 2.63
CA GLN A 167 -13.35 13.26 1.87
C GLN A 167 -11.93 13.22 2.45
N MET A 168 -11.79 12.98 3.75
CA MET A 168 -10.48 12.88 4.39
C MET A 168 -9.72 11.63 3.95
N LEU A 169 -10.40 10.50 3.74
CA LEU A 169 -9.77 9.30 3.17
C LEU A 169 -9.23 9.57 1.77
N GLU A 170 -10.03 10.22 0.93
CA GLU A 170 -9.61 10.61 -0.42
C GLU A 170 -8.36 11.51 -0.39
N ARG A 171 -8.38 12.56 0.44
CA ARG A 171 -7.24 13.47 0.61
C ARG A 171 -5.99 12.74 1.10
N ALA A 172 -6.14 11.85 2.08
CA ALA A 172 -5.03 11.07 2.62
C ALA A 172 -4.41 10.13 1.57
N ILE A 173 -5.23 9.51 0.69
CA ILE A 173 -4.73 8.69 -0.43
C ILE A 173 -3.97 9.55 -1.43
N VAL A 174 -4.51 10.70 -1.84
CA VAL A 174 -3.81 11.64 -2.75
C VAL A 174 -2.45 12.04 -2.16
N THR A 175 -2.42 12.42 -0.89
CA THR A 175 -1.17 12.78 -0.19
C THR A 175 -0.18 11.61 -0.21
N SER A 176 -0.65 10.40 0.11
CA SER A 176 0.20 9.20 0.14
C SER A 176 0.72 8.79 -1.24
N LEU A 177 -0.07 8.96 -2.31
CA LEU A 177 0.36 8.68 -3.69
C LEU A 177 1.45 9.63 -4.17
N HIS A 178 1.47 10.87 -3.67
CA HIS A 178 2.47 11.87 -4.06
C HIS A 178 3.73 11.84 -3.18
N ALA A 179 3.62 11.47 -1.91
CA ALA A 179 4.75 11.47 -0.97
C ALA A 179 5.60 10.20 -1.07
N GLU A 180 5.02 9.08 -0.69
CA GLU A 180 5.66 7.76 -0.76
C GLU A 180 4.64 6.74 -1.30
N LYS A 181 5.06 5.87 -2.21
CA LYS A 181 4.15 4.87 -2.78
C LYS A 181 3.58 3.95 -1.70
N LEU A 182 2.26 3.81 -1.69
CA LEU A 182 1.58 2.76 -0.93
C LEU A 182 1.97 1.39 -1.48
N CYS A 183 2.05 0.37 -0.62
CA CYS A 183 2.13 -1.00 -1.10
C CYS A 183 0.85 -1.38 -1.87
N ALA A 184 0.93 -2.39 -2.72
CA ALA A 184 -0.21 -2.79 -3.54
C ALA A 184 -1.44 -3.18 -2.70
N LEU A 185 -1.22 -3.81 -1.55
CA LEU A 185 -2.30 -4.21 -0.64
C LEU A 185 -3.02 -2.99 -0.05
N ASP A 186 -2.27 -2.03 0.52
CA ASP A 186 -2.85 -0.83 1.09
C ASP A 186 -3.59 -0.01 0.02
N LEU A 187 -3.01 0.12 -1.17
CA LEU A 187 -3.68 0.83 -2.27
C LEU A 187 -4.95 0.11 -2.71
N ALA A 188 -4.93 -1.23 -2.84
CA ALA A 188 -6.10 -2.01 -3.24
C ALA A 188 -7.24 -1.88 -2.24
N GLU A 189 -6.97 -2.03 -0.95
CA GLU A 189 -7.97 -1.92 0.11
C GLU A 189 -8.57 -0.49 0.18
N ASN A 190 -7.73 0.54 0.05
CA ASN A 190 -8.20 1.91 0.05
C ASN A 190 -9.07 2.24 -1.18
N LEU A 191 -8.71 1.74 -2.36
CA LEU A 191 -9.54 1.89 -3.57
C LEU A 191 -10.89 1.20 -3.42
N VAL A 192 -10.90 -0.03 -2.88
CA VAL A 192 -12.15 -0.75 -2.60
C VAL A 192 -13.02 0.02 -1.63
N ASN A 193 -12.44 0.54 -0.54
CA ASN A 193 -13.18 1.33 0.45
C ASN A 193 -13.80 2.60 -0.16
N LEU A 194 -13.05 3.33 -0.99
CA LEU A 194 -13.57 4.51 -1.70
C LEU A 194 -14.71 4.17 -2.66
N ILE A 195 -14.54 3.13 -3.47
CA ILE A 195 -15.55 2.71 -4.44
C ILE A 195 -16.82 2.25 -3.69
N ALA A 196 -16.66 1.53 -2.58
CA ALA A 196 -17.77 1.07 -1.75
C ALA A 196 -18.53 2.21 -1.03
N GLN A 197 -17.91 3.39 -0.85
CA GLN A 197 -18.61 4.59 -0.35
C GLN A 197 -19.55 5.21 -1.39
N GLU A 198 -19.21 5.10 -2.68
CA GLU A 198 -20.00 5.65 -3.77
C GLU A 198 -21.16 4.74 -4.20
N PHE A 199 -21.07 3.45 -3.92
CA PHE A 199 -22.07 2.45 -4.28
C PHE A 199 -22.09 1.26 -3.32
N SER A 200 -23.29 0.77 -2.98
CA SER A 200 -23.47 -0.37 -2.08
C SER A 200 -23.19 -1.69 -2.78
N PHE A 201 -22.08 -2.32 -2.45
CA PHE A 201 -21.73 -3.69 -2.85
C PHE A 201 -22.01 -4.66 -1.71
N ASN A 202 -22.48 -5.88 -2.01
CA ASN A 202 -22.65 -6.93 -1.00
C ASN A 202 -21.31 -7.47 -0.50
N ASP A 203 -20.34 -7.64 -1.40
CA ASP A 203 -18.97 -8.06 -1.12
C ASP A 203 -18.01 -7.19 -1.94
N PRO A 204 -17.65 -5.99 -1.42
CA PRO A 204 -16.83 -5.03 -2.15
C PRO A 204 -15.47 -5.58 -2.57
N GLN A 205 -14.83 -6.36 -1.67
CA GLN A 205 -13.47 -6.89 -1.93
C GLN A 205 -13.45 -7.90 -3.10
N LYS A 206 -14.54 -8.57 -3.36
CA LYS A 206 -14.68 -9.52 -4.47
C LYS A 206 -15.29 -8.86 -5.70
N GLN A 207 -16.43 -8.18 -5.53
CA GLN A 207 -17.21 -7.66 -6.66
C GLN A 207 -16.50 -6.54 -7.42
N ILE A 208 -15.83 -5.62 -6.72
CA ILE A 208 -15.14 -4.50 -7.37
C ILE A 208 -14.03 -4.98 -8.32
N PRO A 209 -13.12 -5.88 -7.92
CA PRO A 209 -12.16 -6.50 -8.84
C PRO A 209 -12.80 -7.26 -10.00
N GLU A 210 -13.92 -7.97 -9.76
CA GLU A 210 -14.64 -8.70 -10.80
C GLU A 210 -15.23 -7.74 -11.85
N HIS A 211 -15.88 -6.64 -11.44
CA HIS A 211 -16.39 -5.61 -12.34
C HIS A 211 -15.28 -4.97 -13.17
N LEU A 212 -14.14 -4.66 -12.54
CA LEU A 212 -12.99 -4.10 -13.26
C LEU A 212 -12.41 -5.10 -14.25
N ASN A 213 -12.26 -6.36 -13.85
CA ASN A 213 -11.70 -7.42 -14.70
C ASN A 213 -12.59 -7.66 -15.94
N PHE A 214 -13.90 -7.74 -15.75
CA PHE A 214 -14.87 -7.87 -16.86
C PHE A 214 -14.73 -6.71 -17.84
N LEU A 215 -14.73 -5.46 -17.33
CA LEU A 215 -14.62 -4.26 -18.14
C LEU A 215 -13.30 -4.20 -18.92
N VAL A 216 -12.18 -4.45 -18.25
CA VAL A 216 -10.84 -4.43 -18.88
C VAL A 216 -10.75 -5.49 -19.98
N ASN A 217 -11.25 -6.70 -19.73
CA ASN A 217 -11.22 -7.78 -20.72
C ASN A 217 -12.12 -7.46 -21.92
N LYS A 218 -13.29 -6.89 -21.71
CA LYS A 218 -14.20 -6.51 -22.79
C LYS A 218 -13.64 -5.37 -23.63
N LEU A 219 -13.01 -4.37 -23.01
CA LEU A 219 -12.31 -3.29 -23.73
C LEU A 219 -11.08 -3.81 -24.49
N LYS A 220 -10.35 -4.79 -23.96
CA LYS A 220 -9.27 -5.46 -24.70
C LYS A 220 -9.80 -6.19 -25.93
N ALA A 221 -10.88 -6.94 -25.78
CA ALA A 221 -11.51 -7.68 -26.89
C ALA A 221 -12.04 -6.75 -27.99
N SER A 222 -12.50 -5.55 -27.66
CA SER A 222 -12.94 -4.53 -28.63
C SER A 222 -11.80 -3.64 -29.18
N GLY A 223 -10.54 -3.92 -28.84
CA GLY A 223 -9.38 -3.16 -29.31
C GLY A 223 -9.18 -1.80 -28.62
N ARG A 224 -10.00 -1.44 -27.63
CA ARG A 224 -10.00 -0.14 -26.95
C ARG A 224 -9.04 -0.04 -25.75
N ALA A 225 -8.28 -1.08 -25.44
CA ALA A 225 -7.39 -1.08 -24.26
C ALA A 225 -6.25 -0.04 -24.31
N HIS A 226 -5.84 0.39 -25.51
CA HIS A 226 -4.85 1.46 -25.69
C HIS A 226 -5.34 2.81 -25.17
N GLU A 227 -6.64 3.06 -25.19
CA GLU A 227 -7.26 4.30 -24.72
C GLU A 227 -7.01 4.58 -23.22
N PHE A 228 -6.77 3.55 -22.40
CA PHE A 228 -6.52 3.70 -20.96
C PHE A 228 -5.38 4.66 -20.62
N SER A 229 -4.32 4.69 -21.42
CA SER A 229 -3.17 5.57 -21.18
C SER A 229 -3.50 7.03 -21.40
N ASP A 230 -4.24 7.32 -22.46
CA ASP A 230 -4.61 8.68 -22.87
C ASP A 230 -5.67 9.24 -21.91
N VAL A 231 -6.71 8.46 -21.64
CA VAL A 231 -7.81 8.85 -20.74
C VAL A 231 -7.32 9.08 -19.32
N ARG A 232 -6.37 8.30 -18.80
CA ARG A 232 -5.78 8.50 -17.47
C ARG A 232 -5.23 9.90 -17.27
N SER A 233 -4.64 10.47 -18.31
CA SER A 233 -3.99 11.78 -18.28
C SER A 233 -4.90 12.93 -18.73
N ALA A 234 -6.07 12.60 -19.27
CA ALA A 234 -7.03 13.55 -19.79
C ALA A 234 -7.69 14.40 -18.68
N GLU A 235 -8.27 15.53 -19.07
CA GLU A 235 -9.10 16.34 -18.20
C GLU A 235 -10.40 15.62 -17.82
N LYS A 236 -11.00 16.05 -16.70
CA LYS A 236 -12.20 15.41 -16.13
C LYS A 236 -13.35 15.28 -17.11
N GLN A 237 -13.58 16.31 -17.96
CA GLN A 237 -14.64 16.29 -18.96
C GLN A 237 -14.40 15.20 -20.02
N ALA A 238 -13.15 15.08 -20.52
CA ALA A 238 -12.79 14.06 -21.49
C ALA A 238 -12.84 12.65 -20.87
N GLN A 239 -12.46 12.49 -19.61
CA GLN A 239 -12.62 11.23 -18.89
C GLN A 239 -14.08 10.81 -18.79
N THR A 240 -14.97 11.76 -18.44
CA THR A 240 -16.41 11.50 -18.34
C THR A 240 -16.99 11.12 -19.71
N ALA A 241 -16.67 11.88 -20.76
CA ALA A 241 -17.14 11.57 -22.11
C ALA A 241 -16.66 10.19 -22.60
N TRP A 242 -15.41 9.84 -22.29
CA TRP A 242 -14.89 8.52 -22.62
C TRP A 242 -15.62 7.40 -21.87
N ILE A 243 -15.86 7.56 -20.56
CA ILE A 243 -16.65 6.60 -19.80
C ILE A 243 -18.05 6.45 -20.43
N GLU A 244 -18.71 7.54 -20.77
CA GLU A 244 -20.02 7.56 -21.40
C GLU A 244 -20.05 6.86 -22.76
N SER A 245 -18.96 6.90 -23.50
CA SER A 245 -18.81 6.18 -24.78
C SER A 245 -18.83 4.64 -24.66
N ILE A 246 -18.78 4.11 -23.45
CA ILE A 246 -18.86 2.68 -23.17
C ILE A 246 -20.34 2.33 -22.88
N GLU A 247 -21.16 2.20 -23.91
CA GLU A 247 -22.63 2.04 -23.80
C GLU A 247 -23.06 0.83 -22.98
N TRP A 248 -22.30 -0.26 -23.04
CA TRP A 248 -22.60 -1.53 -22.35
C TRP A 248 -22.12 -1.61 -20.89
N ARG A 249 -21.54 -0.54 -20.35
CA ARG A 249 -21.06 -0.55 -18.95
C ARG A 249 -22.22 -0.57 -17.96
N SER A 250 -22.01 -1.24 -16.82
CA SER A 250 -22.95 -1.17 -15.71
C SER A 250 -22.68 0.06 -14.83
N LYS A 251 -23.60 0.38 -13.92
CA LYS A 251 -23.42 1.47 -12.95
C LYS A 251 -22.23 1.25 -12.05
N GLU A 252 -21.99 0.02 -11.62
CA GLU A 252 -20.85 -0.38 -10.80
C GLU A 252 -19.53 -0.13 -11.53
N GLN A 253 -19.46 -0.51 -12.81
CA GLN A 253 -18.30 -0.29 -13.67
C GLN A 253 -18.03 1.19 -13.92
N ASP A 254 -19.09 2.00 -14.07
CA ASP A 254 -19.00 3.45 -14.20
C ASP A 254 -18.32 4.08 -12.98
N ILE A 255 -18.74 3.70 -11.77
CA ILE A 255 -18.18 4.20 -10.51
C ILE A 255 -16.72 3.74 -10.34
N VAL A 256 -16.44 2.47 -10.60
CA VAL A 256 -15.07 1.94 -10.56
C VAL A 256 -14.14 2.75 -11.47
N LEU A 257 -14.54 3.01 -12.72
CA LEU A 257 -13.74 3.82 -13.65
C LEU A 257 -13.56 5.25 -13.17
N LYS A 258 -14.64 5.90 -12.71
CA LYS A 258 -14.60 7.29 -12.21
C LYS A 258 -13.59 7.44 -11.07
N VAL A 259 -13.63 6.53 -10.09
CA VAL A 259 -12.68 6.55 -8.97
C VAL A 259 -11.25 6.31 -9.46
N LEU A 260 -10.99 5.30 -10.29
CA LEU A 260 -9.63 5.02 -10.75
C LEU A 260 -9.04 6.17 -11.58
N LEU A 261 -9.81 6.75 -12.48
CA LEU A 261 -9.36 7.86 -13.33
C LEU A 261 -9.19 9.17 -12.54
N LYS A 262 -9.99 9.40 -11.51
CA LYS A 262 -9.82 10.51 -10.56
C LYS A 262 -8.43 10.51 -9.91
N PHE A 263 -7.91 9.32 -9.58
CA PHE A 263 -6.55 9.14 -9.07
C PHE A 263 -5.50 8.96 -10.16
N LYS A 264 -5.84 9.18 -11.41
CA LYS A 264 -4.95 8.98 -12.58
C LYS A 264 -4.35 7.57 -12.64
N LEU A 265 -5.06 6.57 -12.14
CA LEU A 265 -4.66 5.17 -12.19
C LEU A 265 -5.08 4.55 -13.52
N ASN A 266 -4.22 3.72 -14.08
CA ASN A 266 -4.56 2.96 -15.29
C ASN A 266 -5.39 1.73 -14.91
N PRO A 267 -6.66 1.61 -15.38
CA PRO A 267 -7.55 0.50 -15.03
C PRO A 267 -6.97 -0.89 -15.31
N ALA A 268 -6.27 -1.06 -16.44
CA ALA A 268 -5.63 -2.33 -16.78
C ALA A 268 -4.47 -2.67 -15.84
N SER A 269 -3.70 -1.68 -15.40
CA SER A 269 -2.63 -1.87 -14.42
C SER A 269 -3.18 -2.20 -13.03
N VAL A 270 -4.26 -1.54 -12.60
CA VAL A 270 -4.93 -1.83 -11.33
C VAL A 270 -5.45 -3.27 -11.34
N ASN A 271 -6.11 -3.68 -12.41
CA ASN A 271 -6.62 -5.04 -12.58
C ASN A 271 -5.53 -6.11 -12.53
N THR A 272 -4.34 -5.82 -13.06
CA THR A 272 -3.27 -6.83 -13.19
C THR A 272 -2.31 -6.82 -12.00
N ASN A 273 -2.03 -5.65 -11.40
CA ASN A 273 -0.94 -5.48 -10.44
C ASN A 273 -1.40 -5.08 -9.04
N ILE A 274 -2.61 -4.52 -8.87
CA ILE A 274 -3.07 -4.01 -7.59
C ILE A 274 -4.16 -4.91 -7.01
N PHE A 275 -5.29 -5.07 -7.68
CA PHE A 275 -6.41 -5.84 -7.13
C PHE A 275 -6.14 -7.34 -6.89
N PRO A 276 -5.25 -8.05 -7.61
CA PRO A 276 -4.99 -9.45 -7.30
C PRO A 276 -4.52 -9.71 -5.86
N VAL A 277 -3.90 -8.73 -5.20
CA VAL A 277 -3.43 -8.89 -3.80
C VAL A 277 -4.58 -9.05 -2.80
N LEU A 278 -5.80 -8.60 -3.15
CA LEU A 278 -6.98 -8.75 -2.30
C LEU A 278 -7.37 -10.21 -2.09
N SER A 279 -7.06 -11.07 -3.08
CA SER A 279 -7.32 -12.51 -3.01
C SER A 279 -6.25 -13.31 -2.25
N TYR A 280 -5.17 -12.66 -1.81
CA TYR A 280 -4.14 -13.36 -1.06
C TYR A 280 -4.64 -13.83 0.30
N PRO A 281 -4.19 -14.98 0.79
CA PRO A 281 -4.47 -15.45 2.13
C PRO A 281 -3.99 -14.46 3.20
N ASP A 282 -4.67 -14.45 4.36
CA ASP A 282 -4.42 -13.49 5.43
C ASP A 282 -3.00 -13.54 5.99
N ASP A 283 -2.38 -14.72 6.03
CA ASP A 283 -0.98 -14.88 6.43
C ASP A 283 0.00 -14.17 5.49
N LEU A 284 -0.28 -14.11 4.18
CA LEU A 284 0.52 -13.33 3.25
C LEU A 284 0.24 -11.83 3.35
N LYS A 285 -1.02 -11.42 3.58
CA LYS A 285 -1.36 -10.02 3.84
C LYS A 285 -0.67 -9.51 5.10
N GLU A 286 -0.63 -10.33 6.14
CA GLU A 286 0.10 -10.01 7.36
C GLU A 286 1.61 -9.90 7.12
N ALA A 287 2.21 -10.80 6.33
CA ALA A 287 3.62 -10.72 5.98
C ALA A 287 3.97 -9.47 5.15
N ILE A 288 3.06 -9.01 4.27
CA ILE A 288 3.23 -7.73 3.57
C ILE A 288 3.29 -6.58 4.59
N ARG A 289 2.38 -6.54 5.57
CA ARG A 289 2.28 -5.43 6.53
C ARG A 289 3.40 -5.42 7.56
N SER A 290 3.76 -6.60 8.10
CA SER A 290 4.73 -6.72 9.19
C SER A 290 6.18 -6.75 8.70
N ALA A 291 6.46 -7.51 7.64
CA ALA A 291 7.81 -7.69 7.11
C ALA A 291 8.12 -6.82 5.87
N GLY A 292 7.14 -6.09 5.32
CA GLY A 292 7.34 -5.31 4.09
C GLY A 292 7.62 -6.19 2.87
N LEU A 293 7.01 -7.37 2.81
CA LEU A 293 7.30 -8.34 1.75
C LEU A 293 6.91 -7.80 0.38
N GLU A 294 7.84 -7.80 -0.55
CA GLU A 294 7.65 -7.30 -1.92
C GLU A 294 6.63 -8.13 -2.70
N ASP A 295 5.79 -7.46 -3.50
CA ASP A 295 4.73 -8.09 -4.30
C ASP A 295 5.22 -9.26 -5.18
N GLY A 296 6.41 -9.15 -5.78
CA GLY A 296 7.00 -10.23 -6.57
C GLY A 296 7.23 -11.51 -5.78
N LYS A 297 7.69 -11.38 -4.53
CA LYS A 297 7.90 -12.52 -3.62
C LYS A 297 6.55 -13.09 -3.15
N VAL A 298 5.59 -12.22 -2.83
CA VAL A 298 4.24 -12.61 -2.41
C VAL A 298 3.52 -13.39 -3.52
N ARG A 299 3.63 -12.97 -4.77
CA ARG A 299 3.06 -13.70 -5.93
C ARG A 299 3.61 -15.12 -6.06
N GLU A 300 4.89 -15.30 -5.77
CA GLU A 300 5.47 -16.66 -5.78
C GLU A 300 4.93 -17.49 -4.59
N LEU A 301 4.89 -16.94 -3.39
CA LEU A 301 4.36 -17.59 -2.18
C LEU A 301 2.87 -17.92 -2.30
N ALA A 302 2.08 -17.09 -2.95
CA ALA A 302 0.65 -17.33 -3.18
C ALA A 302 0.38 -18.57 -4.05
N LYS A 303 1.39 -19.09 -4.77
CA LYS A 303 1.27 -20.35 -5.51
C LYS A 303 1.16 -21.58 -4.60
N LEU A 304 1.47 -21.43 -3.31
CA LEU A 304 1.27 -22.45 -2.28
C LEU A 304 -0.19 -22.41 -1.81
N HIS A 305 -1.09 -22.99 -2.58
CA HIS A 305 -2.51 -23.07 -2.29
C HIS A 305 -2.99 -24.52 -2.27
N VAL A 306 -4.17 -24.76 -1.72
CA VAL A 306 -4.74 -26.09 -1.45
C VAL A 306 -4.76 -26.98 -2.70
N GLU A 307 -5.26 -26.44 -3.82
CA GLU A 307 -5.40 -27.19 -5.06
C GLU A 307 -4.04 -27.60 -5.66
N ARG A 308 -2.99 -26.85 -5.37
CA ARG A 308 -1.67 -27.12 -5.93
C ARG A 308 -0.83 -28.06 -5.06
N LEU A 309 -1.00 -27.97 -3.75
CA LEU A 309 -0.29 -28.83 -2.79
C LEU A 309 -1.04 -30.13 -2.48
N GLY A 310 -2.37 -30.15 -2.68
CA GLY A 310 -3.21 -31.30 -2.37
C GLY A 310 -3.44 -31.53 -0.87
N PHE A 311 -3.15 -30.55 -0.03
CA PHE A 311 -3.34 -30.61 1.43
C PHE A 311 -4.58 -29.82 1.87
N ASP A 312 -5.02 -30.03 3.11
CA ASP A 312 -6.02 -29.19 3.75
C ASP A 312 -5.53 -27.73 3.98
N LYS A 313 -6.47 -26.84 4.32
CA LYS A 313 -6.16 -25.41 4.52
C LYS A 313 -5.10 -25.18 5.61
N LYS A 314 -5.17 -25.90 6.73
CA LYS A 314 -4.24 -25.72 7.87
C LYS A 314 -2.81 -26.11 7.51
N LYS A 315 -2.65 -27.27 6.89
CA LYS A 315 -1.32 -27.77 6.46
C LYS A 315 -0.74 -26.89 5.36
N THR A 316 -1.56 -26.48 4.39
CA THR A 316 -1.15 -25.56 3.33
C THR A 316 -0.70 -24.22 3.91
N GLN A 317 -1.45 -23.65 4.86
CA GLN A 317 -1.07 -22.42 5.54
C GLN A 317 0.25 -22.56 6.29
N LYS A 318 0.44 -23.67 7.03
CA LYS A 318 1.69 -23.92 7.75
C LYS A 318 2.89 -23.93 6.80
N ILE A 319 2.81 -24.68 5.70
CA ILE A 319 3.88 -24.73 4.69
C ILE A 319 4.16 -23.33 4.12
N ARG A 320 3.11 -22.54 3.83
CA ARG A 320 3.26 -21.19 3.29
C ARG A 320 3.89 -20.24 4.30
N VAL A 321 3.50 -20.31 5.59
CA VAL A 321 4.11 -19.50 6.65
C VAL A 321 5.58 -19.85 6.83
N GLU A 322 5.94 -21.14 6.86
CA GLU A 322 7.33 -21.59 6.94
C GLU A 322 8.16 -21.08 5.74
N ALA A 323 7.63 -21.22 4.53
CA ALA A 323 8.26 -20.68 3.33
C ALA A 323 8.42 -19.15 3.39
N THR A 324 7.42 -18.44 3.90
CA THR A 324 7.47 -16.98 4.07
C THR A 324 8.55 -16.57 5.07
N GLN A 325 8.66 -17.26 6.19
CA GLN A 325 9.71 -17.02 7.19
C GLN A 325 11.11 -17.26 6.59
N GLU A 326 11.27 -18.29 5.78
CA GLU A 326 12.53 -18.56 5.09
C GLU A 326 12.89 -17.44 4.10
N VAL A 327 11.91 -16.99 3.28
CA VAL A 327 12.10 -15.88 2.33
C VAL A 327 12.50 -14.59 3.04
N VAL A 328 11.86 -14.27 4.16
CA VAL A 328 12.15 -13.06 4.94
C VAL A 328 13.49 -13.15 5.65
N SER A 329 13.74 -14.24 6.40
CA SER A 329 14.95 -14.40 7.21
C SER A 329 16.24 -14.46 6.38
N LYS A 330 16.17 -15.09 5.20
CA LYS A 330 17.31 -15.18 4.26
C LYS A 330 17.34 -14.03 3.25
N ASN A 331 16.40 -13.12 3.30
CA ASN A 331 16.23 -12.02 2.33
C ASN A 331 16.32 -12.49 0.87
N LEU A 332 15.61 -13.57 0.53
CA LEU A 332 15.69 -14.19 -0.79
C LEU A 332 15.24 -13.23 -1.89
N SER A 333 15.89 -13.27 -3.04
CA SER A 333 15.42 -12.56 -4.23
C SER A 333 14.12 -13.19 -4.76
N VAL A 334 13.40 -12.48 -5.65
CA VAL A 334 12.19 -13.04 -6.32
C VAL A 334 12.52 -14.32 -7.07
N ARG A 335 13.72 -14.41 -7.69
CA ARG A 335 14.18 -15.59 -8.41
C ARG A 335 14.40 -16.78 -7.46
N ASP A 336 15.07 -16.54 -6.34
CA ASP A 336 15.36 -17.58 -5.35
C ASP A 336 14.08 -18.03 -4.64
N THR A 337 13.18 -17.08 -4.32
CA THR A 337 11.84 -17.36 -3.83
C THR A 337 11.09 -18.29 -4.80
N ARG A 338 11.11 -18.01 -6.10
CA ARG A 338 10.49 -18.87 -7.12
C ARG A 338 11.09 -20.28 -7.12
N THR A 339 12.42 -20.39 -6.98
CA THR A 339 13.10 -21.69 -6.92
C THR A 339 12.67 -22.48 -5.69
N LEU A 340 12.67 -21.84 -4.51
CA LEU A 340 12.20 -22.43 -3.25
C LEU A 340 10.75 -22.94 -3.39
N ILE A 341 9.85 -22.09 -3.89
CA ILE A 341 8.43 -22.43 -4.03
C ILE A 341 8.23 -23.61 -5.00
N ASN A 342 8.98 -23.63 -6.12
CA ASN A 342 8.92 -24.76 -7.05
C ASN A 342 9.45 -26.08 -6.42
N GLN A 343 10.49 -26.01 -5.58
CA GLN A 343 10.97 -27.16 -4.83
C GLN A 343 9.90 -27.69 -3.88
N ILE A 344 9.27 -26.81 -3.08
CA ILE A 344 8.19 -27.16 -2.16
C ILE A 344 7.01 -27.81 -2.92
N ILE A 345 6.60 -27.21 -4.04
CA ILE A 345 5.51 -27.78 -4.86
C ILE A 345 5.89 -29.14 -5.39
N ASN A 346 7.10 -29.32 -5.89
CA ASN A 346 7.56 -30.60 -6.43
C ASN A 346 7.65 -31.69 -5.35
N GLN A 347 8.05 -31.33 -4.14
CA GLN A 347 8.12 -32.28 -3.00
C GLN A 347 6.73 -32.74 -2.52
N HIS A 348 5.71 -31.88 -2.62
CA HIS A 348 4.40 -32.13 -2.03
C HIS A 348 3.29 -32.37 -3.05
N SER A 349 3.53 -32.10 -4.34
CA SER A 349 2.49 -32.26 -5.36
C SER A 349 2.33 -33.75 -5.75
N PRO A 350 1.14 -34.32 -5.60
CA PRO A 350 0.85 -35.65 -6.14
C PRO A 350 0.84 -35.66 -7.69
N GLN A 351 1.03 -34.53 -8.33
CA GLN A 351 0.89 -34.36 -9.77
C GLN A 351 2.07 -34.89 -10.62
N GLN A 352 3.19 -35.35 -10.05
CA GLN A 352 4.21 -35.94 -10.89
C GLN A 352 3.73 -37.29 -11.49
N ALA A 353 3.01 -38.09 -10.71
CA ALA A 353 2.39 -39.32 -11.23
C ALA A 353 1.28 -39.03 -12.25
N SER A 354 0.46 -37.98 -12.01
CA SER A 354 -0.65 -37.65 -12.92
C SER A 354 -0.20 -36.93 -14.21
N LYS A 355 0.87 -36.13 -14.16
CA LYS A 355 1.42 -35.49 -15.37
C LYS A 355 2.10 -36.48 -16.28
N ALA A 356 2.85 -37.42 -15.73
CA ALA A 356 3.44 -38.54 -16.50
C ALA A 356 2.33 -39.38 -17.12
N SER A 357 1.31 -39.75 -16.35
CA SER A 357 0.13 -40.49 -16.84
C SER A 357 -0.63 -39.71 -17.91
N ASN A 358 -0.90 -38.41 -17.71
CA ASN A 358 -1.55 -37.57 -18.72
C ASN A 358 -0.69 -37.37 -19.99
N TYR A 359 0.63 -37.28 -19.84
CA TYR A 359 1.53 -37.19 -20.98
C TYR A 359 1.55 -38.48 -21.77
N ILE A 360 1.63 -39.66 -21.09
CA ILE A 360 1.54 -40.98 -21.68
C ILE A 360 0.19 -41.16 -22.41
N THR A 361 -0.91 -40.75 -21.78
CA THR A 361 -2.24 -40.85 -22.39
C THR A 361 -2.35 -40.00 -23.67
N LYS A 362 -1.84 -38.77 -23.64
CA LYS A 362 -1.81 -37.88 -24.82
C LYS A 362 -0.89 -38.41 -25.92
N LEU A 363 0.26 -38.96 -25.54
CA LEU A 363 1.21 -39.57 -26.49
C LEU A 363 0.57 -40.77 -27.17
N ASN A 364 -0.06 -41.68 -26.41
CA ASN A 364 -0.77 -42.83 -26.95
C ASN A 364 -1.88 -42.42 -27.90
N GLN A 365 -2.73 -41.43 -27.51
CA GLN A 365 -3.77 -40.93 -28.40
C GLN A 365 -3.22 -40.29 -29.69
N SER A 366 -2.04 -39.67 -29.61
CA SER A 366 -1.39 -39.07 -30.78
C SER A 366 -0.80 -40.12 -31.70
N LEU A 367 -0.26 -41.20 -31.12
CA LEU A 367 0.26 -42.37 -31.88
C LEU A 367 -0.87 -43.13 -32.55
N GLU A 368 -1.99 -43.40 -31.86
CA GLU A 368 -3.16 -44.08 -32.41
C GLU A 368 -3.80 -43.33 -33.58
N LYS A 369 -3.82 -41.99 -33.52
CA LYS A 369 -4.38 -41.10 -34.55
C LYS A 369 -3.39 -40.77 -35.66
N PHE A 370 -2.15 -41.26 -35.58
CA PHE A 370 -1.13 -40.92 -36.57
C PHE A 370 -1.46 -41.51 -37.94
N PRO A 371 -1.57 -40.72 -39.02
CA PRO A 371 -2.02 -41.18 -40.32
C PRO A 371 -0.90 -41.89 -41.09
N VAL A 372 -0.56 -43.12 -40.70
CA VAL A 372 0.52 -43.90 -41.28
C VAL A 372 0.37 -44.05 -42.79
N SER A 373 -0.86 -44.25 -43.29
CA SER A 373 -1.15 -44.43 -44.72
C SER A 373 -1.02 -43.20 -45.59
N LYS A 374 -0.97 -41.98 -44.95
CA LYS A 374 -0.87 -40.68 -45.65
C LYS A 374 0.52 -40.04 -45.50
N THR A 375 1.44 -40.69 -44.78
CA THR A 375 2.76 -40.15 -44.48
C THR A 375 3.79 -40.78 -45.43
N ASP A 376 4.70 -39.97 -45.92
CA ASP A 376 5.77 -40.41 -46.82
C ASP A 376 6.76 -41.37 -46.12
N ARG A 377 7.46 -42.14 -46.94
CA ARG A 377 8.37 -43.20 -46.46
C ARG A 377 9.53 -42.68 -45.63
N GLU A 378 10.08 -41.50 -45.96
CA GLU A 378 11.20 -40.91 -45.23
C GLU A 378 10.77 -40.49 -43.83
N SER A 379 9.66 -39.79 -43.72
CA SER A 379 9.06 -39.37 -42.42
C SER A 379 8.71 -40.58 -41.55
N LEU A 380 8.20 -41.68 -42.14
CA LEU A 380 7.96 -42.91 -41.41
C LEU A 380 9.25 -43.59 -40.92
N MET A 381 10.33 -43.54 -41.67
CA MET A 381 11.64 -44.06 -41.22
C MET A 381 12.20 -43.27 -40.06
N VAL A 382 12.09 -41.94 -40.08
CA VAL A 382 12.50 -41.07 -38.96
C VAL A 382 11.67 -41.33 -37.72
N LEU A 383 10.35 -41.46 -37.85
CA LEU A 383 9.46 -41.80 -36.74
C LEU A 383 9.79 -43.17 -36.14
N HIS A 384 9.97 -44.17 -36.98
CA HIS A 384 10.33 -45.51 -36.56
C HIS A 384 11.65 -45.53 -35.78
N LYS A 385 12.67 -44.81 -36.24
CA LYS A 385 13.97 -44.69 -35.55
C LYS A 385 13.81 -44.02 -34.18
N SER A 386 13.02 -42.98 -34.10
CA SER A 386 12.74 -42.25 -32.84
C SER A 386 11.96 -43.10 -31.83
N LEU A 387 10.94 -43.82 -32.29
CA LEU A 387 10.16 -44.74 -31.45
C LEU A 387 11.01 -45.92 -30.95
N LYS A 388 11.86 -46.47 -31.78
CA LYS A 388 12.78 -47.58 -31.39
C LYS A 388 13.80 -47.12 -30.33
N CYS A 389 14.34 -45.88 -30.46
CA CYS A 389 15.23 -45.30 -29.47
C CYS A 389 14.51 -45.01 -28.14
N LEU A 390 13.27 -44.56 -28.19
CA LEU A 390 12.46 -44.33 -27.00
C LEU A 390 12.11 -45.66 -26.30
N LEU A 391 11.74 -46.68 -27.05
CA LEU A 391 11.42 -47.98 -26.54
C LEU A 391 12.61 -48.60 -25.78
N SER A 392 13.80 -48.59 -26.38
CA SER A 392 15.03 -49.05 -25.73
C SER A 392 15.32 -48.34 -24.38
N LYS A 393 15.11 -47.04 -24.32
CA LYS A 393 15.29 -46.27 -23.06
C LYS A 393 14.24 -46.59 -22.00
N VAL A 394 13.03 -46.94 -22.41
CA VAL A 394 11.95 -47.37 -21.50
C VAL A 394 12.22 -48.78 -20.97
N GLU A 395 12.65 -49.68 -21.82
CA GLU A 395 13.04 -51.06 -21.46
C GLU A 395 14.21 -51.05 -20.45
N GLU A 396 15.28 -50.28 -20.73
CA GLU A 396 16.43 -50.13 -19.83
C GLU A 396 16.00 -49.65 -18.42
N LYS A 397 15.01 -48.72 -18.34
CA LYS A 397 14.50 -48.23 -17.06
C LYS A 397 13.57 -49.21 -16.35
N LEU A 398 12.85 -50.03 -17.07
CA LEU A 398 11.98 -51.08 -16.50
C LEU A 398 12.81 -52.24 -15.95
N ASP A 399 13.89 -52.62 -16.64
CA ASP A 399 14.79 -53.67 -16.19
C ASP A 399 15.56 -53.29 -14.92
N VAL A 400 15.99 -52.02 -14.79
CA VAL A 400 16.62 -51.50 -13.55
C VAL A 400 15.65 -51.48 -12.37
N SER A 401 14.32 -51.39 -12.60
CA SER A 401 13.29 -51.39 -11.55
C SER A 401 12.90 -52.77 -11.05
N SER A 402 13.35 -53.84 -11.69
CA SER A 402 13.03 -55.24 -11.33
C SER A 402 14.11 -55.89 -10.45
N GLU A 403 15.24 -55.21 -10.20
CA GLU A 403 16.35 -55.72 -9.36
C GLU A 403 16.50 -54.97 -8.00
N GLY A 404 15.51 -54.15 -7.54
CA GLY A 404 15.56 -53.37 -6.30
C GLY A 404 14.54 -53.79 -5.25
#